data_22ee44987329c74c0baa93f0f8235555
#
_entry.id   22ee44987329c74c0baa93f0f8235555
#
_cell.length_a   1.000
_cell.length_b   1.000
_cell.length_c   1.000
_cell.angle_alpha   90.00
_cell.angle_beta   90.00
_cell.angle_gamma   90.00
#
_symmetry.space_group_name_H-M   'P 1'
#
loop_
_entity.id
_entity.type
_entity.pdbx_description
1 polymer ?
#
loop_
_entity_poly.entity_id
_entity_poly.type
_entity_poly.pdbx_seq_one_letter_code
_entity_poly.pdbx_strand_id
1 'polypeptide(L)'
;IIGHEAVLALLPRLTAQTLLFSGPEGVGRRTVARWYAWGLNRGFPPPSLGEHPDVLEVGPKARDLRGRAEVRLEEVAPLLEWCSSHPRERVKVAILDSAHLLTEAAANALLKLLEEPPSYARIVLIAPSRATLLPTLASRATEVAFAPVPEEALRALTQDPGLLRYAAGAPGRLLRALQDPEGYRARMARAQRVLKAPPLERLALLRELLAEEEGVHALHAVLKRPEHLLALERAREALEGYVSPELVLARLALDLET
;
A
#
# COMPACT_ATOMS: atom_id res chain seq x y z
N ILE A 1 -12.54 8.88 6.76
CA ILE A 1 -11.79 8.77 5.48
C ILE A 1 -11.67 10.19 4.93
N ILE A 2 -10.49 10.54 4.42
CA ILE A 2 -10.18 11.89 3.94
C ILE A 2 -9.74 11.78 2.47
N GLY A 3 -10.26 12.66 1.60
CA GLY A 3 -9.77 12.90 0.24
C GLY A 3 -10.11 11.83 -0.79
N HIS A 4 -11.11 10.99 -0.54
CA HIS A 4 -11.59 9.97 -1.47
C HIS A 4 -13.09 10.05 -1.73
N GLU A 5 -13.65 11.25 -1.69
CA GLU A 5 -15.11 11.50 -1.79
C GLU A 5 -15.71 10.91 -3.06
N ALA A 6 -15.02 11.04 -4.19
CA ALA A 6 -15.46 10.47 -5.47
C ALA A 6 -15.49 8.93 -5.44
N VAL A 7 -14.47 8.28 -4.84
CA VAL A 7 -14.43 6.83 -4.67
C VAL A 7 -15.53 6.36 -3.73
N LEU A 8 -15.73 7.05 -2.61
CA LEU A 8 -16.79 6.72 -1.64
C LEU A 8 -18.19 6.85 -2.23
N ALA A 9 -18.41 7.82 -3.12
CA ALA A 9 -19.67 7.98 -3.83
C ALA A 9 -19.88 6.92 -4.93
N LEU A 10 -18.80 6.42 -5.53
CA LEU A 10 -18.82 5.40 -6.58
C LEU A 10 -19.07 3.99 -6.03
N LEU A 11 -18.35 3.59 -4.97
CA LEU A 11 -18.32 2.22 -4.47
C LEU A 11 -19.71 1.60 -4.20
N PRO A 12 -20.68 2.29 -3.57
CA PRO A 12 -22.02 1.73 -3.34
C PRO A 12 -22.80 1.40 -4.61
N ARG A 13 -22.40 1.96 -5.74
CA ARG A 13 -23.06 1.80 -7.04
C ARG A 13 -22.44 0.70 -7.91
N LEU A 14 -21.26 0.18 -7.52
CA LEU A 14 -20.59 -0.86 -8.28
C LEU A 14 -21.28 -2.22 -8.09
N THR A 15 -21.54 -2.88 -9.18
CA THR A 15 -22.12 -4.24 -9.21
C THR A 15 -21.06 -5.32 -9.34
N ALA A 16 -19.83 -4.95 -9.71
CA ALA A 16 -18.71 -5.89 -9.85
C ALA A 16 -18.43 -6.62 -8.54
N GLN A 17 -18.27 -7.94 -8.63
CA GLN A 17 -18.00 -8.79 -7.46
C GLN A 17 -16.52 -8.79 -7.07
N THR A 18 -15.63 -8.56 -8.04
CA THR A 18 -14.18 -8.44 -7.80
C THR A 18 -13.71 -7.03 -8.14
N LEU A 19 -13.15 -6.36 -7.15
CA LEU A 19 -12.58 -5.01 -7.27
C LEU A 19 -11.07 -5.05 -7.05
N LEU A 20 -10.33 -4.24 -7.79
CA LEU A 20 -8.93 -3.92 -7.54
C LEU A 20 -8.83 -2.50 -7.03
N PHE A 21 -8.37 -2.31 -5.81
CA PHE A 21 -8.01 -1.01 -5.26
C PHE A 21 -6.54 -0.75 -5.52
N SER A 22 -6.25 0.05 -6.54
CA SER A 22 -4.89 0.41 -6.96
C SER A 22 -4.50 1.81 -6.49
N GLY A 23 -3.23 2.05 -6.27
CA GLY A 23 -2.70 3.37 -5.88
C GLY A 23 -1.55 3.28 -4.88
N PRO A 24 -0.93 4.42 -4.52
CA PRO A 24 0.22 4.46 -3.63
C PRO A 24 -0.07 3.90 -2.23
N GLU A 25 1.00 3.46 -1.55
CA GLU A 25 0.90 3.01 -0.17
C GLU A 25 0.54 4.15 0.78
N GLY A 26 -0.28 3.83 1.80
CA GLY A 26 -0.68 4.79 2.83
C GLY A 26 -1.80 5.75 2.42
N VAL A 27 -2.30 5.72 1.17
CA VAL A 27 -3.41 6.59 0.75
C VAL A 27 -4.77 6.20 1.37
N GLY A 28 -4.89 5.02 1.98
CA GLY A 28 -6.11 4.61 2.68
C GLY A 28 -6.93 3.52 1.99
N ARG A 29 -6.39 2.83 0.97
CA ARG A 29 -7.08 1.74 0.22
C ARG A 29 -7.70 0.70 1.15
N ARG A 30 -6.92 0.18 2.12
CA ARG A 30 -7.40 -0.81 3.10
C ARG A 30 -8.52 -0.26 3.98
N THR A 31 -8.41 1.00 4.43
CA THR A 31 -9.46 1.66 5.21
C THR A 31 -10.75 1.81 4.41
N VAL A 32 -10.64 2.17 3.12
CA VAL A 32 -11.80 2.25 2.22
C VAL A 32 -12.36 0.86 1.91
N ALA A 33 -11.52 -0.17 1.78
CA ALA A 33 -11.99 -1.55 1.60
C ALA A 33 -12.84 -2.02 2.79
N ARG A 34 -12.40 -1.73 4.01
CA ARG A 34 -13.19 -1.98 5.23
C ARG A 34 -14.49 -1.18 5.24
N TRP A 35 -14.43 0.11 4.91
CA TRP A 35 -15.61 0.97 4.82
C TRP A 35 -16.62 0.39 3.83
N TYR A 36 -16.17 -0.06 2.66
CA TYR A 36 -17.01 -0.69 1.65
C TYR A 36 -17.62 -2.00 2.16
N ALA A 37 -16.82 -2.87 2.75
CA ALA A 37 -17.26 -4.15 3.30
C ALA A 37 -18.34 -3.99 4.39
N TRP A 38 -18.14 -3.06 5.32
CA TRP A 38 -19.12 -2.73 6.34
C TRP A 38 -20.39 -2.11 5.73
N GLY A 39 -20.23 -1.21 4.76
CA GLY A 39 -21.35 -0.53 4.11
C GLY A 39 -22.28 -1.49 3.37
N LEU A 40 -21.74 -2.53 2.72
CA LEU A 40 -22.54 -3.57 2.06
C LEU A 40 -23.42 -4.35 3.04
N ASN A 41 -22.98 -4.51 4.28
CA ASN A 41 -23.70 -5.24 5.33
C ASN A 41 -24.63 -4.35 6.16
N ARG A 42 -24.20 -3.14 6.51
CA ARG A 42 -24.87 -2.25 7.49
C ARG A 42 -25.36 -0.94 6.92
N GLY A 43 -25.20 -0.69 5.61
CA GLY A 43 -25.55 0.56 4.95
C GLY A 43 -24.42 1.58 4.93
N PHE A 44 -24.56 2.60 4.08
CA PHE A 44 -23.56 3.66 3.87
C PHE A 44 -24.07 5.00 4.40
N PRO A 45 -23.29 5.78 5.17
CA PRO A 45 -21.95 5.39 5.70
C PRO A 45 -22.05 4.33 6.80
N PRO A 46 -21.06 3.41 6.91
CA PRO A 46 -21.12 2.38 7.94
C PRO A 46 -20.88 2.96 9.34
N PRO A 47 -21.48 2.33 10.38
CA PRO A 47 -21.38 2.80 11.76
C PRO A 47 -20.00 2.52 12.41
N SER A 48 -19.23 1.60 11.85
CA SER A 48 -17.93 1.19 12.37
C SER A 48 -17.03 0.68 11.24
N LEU A 49 -15.72 0.54 11.51
CA LEU A 49 -14.73 -0.10 10.65
C LEU A 49 -13.96 -1.21 11.42
N GLY A 50 -14.51 -1.69 12.51
CA GLY A 50 -13.93 -2.75 13.33
C GLY A 50 -14.02 -4.14 12.70
N GLU A 51 -13.92 -5.18 13.53
CA GLU A 51 -14.11 -6.56 13.07
C GLU A 51 -15.57 -6.82 12.69
N HIS A 52 -15.77 -7.63 11.65
CA HIS A 52 -17.08 -8.01 11.15
C HIS A 52 -17.07 -9.51 10.78
N PRO A 53 -18.09 -10.30 11.18
CA PRO A 53 -18.09 -11.76 10.94
C PRO A 53 -18.06 -12.14 9.45
N ASP A 54 -18.58 -11.27 8.59
CA ASP A 54 -18.63 -11.48 7.14
C ASP A 54 -17.55 -10.67 6.40
N VAL A 55 -16.49 -10.23 7.08
CA VAL A 55 -15.31 -9.59 6.47
C VAL A 55 -14.06 -10.36 6.87
N LEU A 56 -13.34 -10.87 5.89
CA LEU A 56 -12.07 -11.54 6.11
C LEU A 56 -10.95 -10.81 5.37
N GLU A 57 -9.91 -10.46 6.12
CA GLU A 57 -8.71 -9.82 5.57
C GLU A 57 -7.57 -10.83 5.54
N VAL A 58 -6.92 -10.91 4.38
CA VAL A 58 -5.71 -11.71 4.15
C VAL A 58 -4.62 -10.79 3.62
N GLY A 59 -3.42 -10.98 4.10
CA GLY A 59 -2.23 -10.24 3.67
C GLY A 59 -0.98 -10.92 4.17
N PRO A 60 0.21 -10.38 3.87
CA PRO A 60 1.47 -10.99 4.27
C PRO A 60 1.58 -11.01 5.80
N LYS A 61 1.78 -12.22 6.37
CA LYS A 61 1.93 -12.41 7.82
C LYS A 61 3.37 -12.25 8.30
N ALA A 62 4.33 -12.60 7.45
CA ALA A 62 5.75 -12.56 7.78
C ALA A 62 6.57 -12.22 6.53
N ARG A 63 7.81 -11.76 6.77
CA ARG A 63 8.83 -11.68 5.73
C ARG A 63 9.61 -13.01 5.71
N ASP A 64 10.03 -13.44 4.53
CA ASP A 64 10.93 -14.58 4.38
C ASP A 64 12.31 -14.30 5.01
N LEU A 65 13.19 -15.29 5.03
CA LEU A 65 14.59 -15.17 5.52
C LEU A 65 15.41 -14.10 4.77
N ARG A 66 14.93 -13.63 3.62
CA ARG A 66 15.53 -12.55 2.82
C ARG A 66 14.81 -11.21 3.00
N GLY A 67 13.88 -11.11 3.96
CA GLY A 67 13.12 -9.91 4.25
C GLY A 67 11.99 -9.61 3.25
N ARG A 68 11.67 -10.54 2.32
CA ARG A 68 10.59 -10.35 1.36
C ARG A 68 9.26 -10.80 1.97
N ALA A 69 8.26 -9.95 1.81
CA ALA A 69 6.88 -10.31 2.16
C ALA A 69 6.26 -11.09 0.99
N GLU A 70 5.60 -12.20 1.29
CA GLU A 70 4.84 -13.00 0.32
C GLU A 70 3.49 -13.37 0.94
N VAL A 71 2.48 -13.54 0.10
CA VAL A 71 1.19 -14.12 0.48
C VAL A 71 1.12 -15.51 -0.15
N ARG A 72 1.25 -16.52 0.67
CA ARG A 72 1.33 -17.93 0.25
C ARG A 72 -0.04 -18.60 0.24
N LEU A 73 -0.08 -19.82 -0.28
CA LEU A 73 -1.30 -20.62 -0.34
C LEU A 73 -1.92 -20.84 1.04
N GLU A 74 -1.10 -21.01 2.07
CA GLU A 74 -1.56 -21.23 3.45
C GLU A 74 -2.32 -20.05 4.04
N GLU A 75 -2.04 -18.81 3.57
CA GLU A 75 -2.81 -17.63 3.95
C GLU A 75 -4.12 -17.51 3.17
N VAL A 76 -4.15 -18.01 1.93
CA VAL A 76 -5.30 -17.90 1.03
C VAL A 76 -6.28 -19.06 1.19
N ALA A 77 -5.83 -20.27 1.51
CA ALA A 77 -6.68 -21.44 1.62
C ALA A 77 -7.85 -21.27 2.61
N PRO A 78 -7.66 -20.69 3.82
CA PRO A 78 -8.77 -20.42 4.73
C PRO A 78 -9.82 -19.46 4.16
N LEU A 79 -9.41 -18.52 3.31
CA LEU A 79 -10.34 -17.58 2.65
C LEU A 79 -11.23 -18.30 1.64
N LEU A 80 -10.68 -19.26 0.87
CA LEU A 80 -11.46 -20.07 -0.09
C LEU A 80 -12.53 -20.89 0.61
N GLU A 81 -12.16 -21.54 1.71
CA GLU A 81 -13.11 -22.30 2.52
C GLU A 81 -14.17 -21.37 3.13
N TRP A 82 -13.76 -20.24 3.71
CA TRP A 82 -14.67 -19.27 4.31
C TRP A 82 -15.65 -18.70 3.26
N CYS A 83 -15.23 -18.42 2.03
CA CYS A 83 -16.10 -17.95 0.95
C CYS A 83 -17.13 -18.99 0.51
N SER A 84 -16.91 -20.28 0.73
CA SER A 84 -17.87 -21.35 0.35
C SER A 84 -19.10 -21.40 1.26
N SER A 85 -19.05 -20.85 2.44
CA SER A 85 -20.19 -20.81 3.38
C SER A 85 -21.00 -19.51 3.22
N HIS A 86 -22.30 -19.55 3.59
CA HIS A 86 -23.18 -18.39 3.50
C HIS A 86 -22.80 -17.29 4.50
N PRO A 87 -23.07 -16.00 4.19
CA PRO A 87 -22.87 -14.91 5.13
C PRO A 87 -23.80 -15.02 6.34
N ARG A 88 -23.37 -14.43 7.46
CA ARG A 88 -24.24 -14.27 8.64
C ARG A 88 -25.22 -13.12 8.50
N GLU A 89 -24.82 -12.07 7.75
CA GLU A 89 -25.67 -10.90 7.50
C GLU A 89 -26.11 -10.84 6.03
N ARG A 90 -25.40 -10.17 5.15
CA ARG A 90 -25.83 -9.95 3.77
C ARG A 90 -24.81 -10.41 2.74
N VAL A 91 -23.54 -10.02 2.93
CA VAL A 91 -22.48 -10.18 1.93
C VAL A 91 -21.17 -10.55 2.61
N LYS A 92 -20.51 -11.59 2.15
CA LYS A 92 -19.13 -11.88 2.52
C LYS A 92 -18.18 -11.00 1.71
N VAL A 93 -17.26 -10.33 2.39
CA VAL A 93 -16.25 -9.50 1.74
C VAL A 93 -14.85 -9.99 2.11
N ALA A 94 -14.16 -10.55 1.11
CA ALA A 94 -12.75 -10.93 1.21
C ALA A 94 -11.88 -9.75 0.80
N ILE A 95 -10.97 -9.30 1.66
CA ILE A 95 -10.00 -8.25 1.39
C ILE A 95 -8.61 -8.90 1.33
N LEU A 96 -8.00 -8.90 0.14
CA LEU A 96 -6.62 -9.37 -0.06
C LEU A 96 -5.70 -8.15 -0.12
N ASP A 97 -5.08 -7.84 1.02
CA ASP A 97 -4.08 -6.77 1.09
C ASP A 97 -2.78 -7.23 0.46
N SER A 98 -2.12 -6.32 -0.26
CA SER A 98 -0.87 -6.62 -0.98
C SER A 98 -0.99 -7.79 -1.97
N ALA A 99 -2.06 -7.83 -2.77
CA ALA A 99 -2.33 -8.91 -3.72
C ALA A 99 -1.22 -9.11 -4.78
N HIS A 100 -0.35 -8.12 -4.99
CA HIS A 100 0.85 -8.22 -5.83
C HIS A 100 1.96 -9.10 -5.23
N LEU A 101 1.85 -9.44 -3.94
CA LEU A 101 2.77 -10.32 -3.23
C LEU A 101 2.29 -11.78 -3.18
N LEU A 102 1.17 -12.09 -3.85
CA LEU A 102 0.70 -13.46 -3.97
C LEU A 102 1.71 -14.32 -4.72
N THR A 103 2.08 -15.45 -4.13
CA THR A 103 2.81 -16.48 -4.86
C THR A 103 1.96 -17.02 -6.02
N GLU A 104 2.59 -17.57 -7.05
CA GLU A 104 1.88 -18.14 -8.20
C GLU A 104 0.86 -19.22 -7.78
N ALA A 105 1.23 -20.08 -6.82
CA ALA A 105 0.33 -21.10 -6.27
C ALA A 105 -0.89 -20.49 -5.57
N ALA A 106 -0.69 -19.43 -4.77
CA ALA A 106 -1.79 -18.72 -4.09
C ALA A 106 -2.71 -18.01 -5.08
N ALA A 107 -2.12 -17.36 -6.10
CA ALA A 107 -2.88 -16.68 -7.15
C ALA A 107 -3.71 -17.68 -7.96
N ASN A 108 -3.14 -18.81 -8.37
CA ASN A 108 -3.85 -19.85 -9.12
C ASN A 108 -5.01 -20.45 -8.31
N ALA A 109 -4.85 -20.62 -7.01
CA ALA A 109 -5.93 -21.10 -6.14
C ALA A 109 -7.13 -20.14 -6.09
N LEU A 110 -6.89 -18.82 -6.24
CA LEU A 110 -7.94 -17.81 -6.26
C LEU A 110 -8.71 -17.74 -7.59
N LEU A 111 -8.14 -18.21 -8.71
CA LEU A 111 -8.72 -17.99 -10.04
C LEU A 111 -10.17 -18.45 -10.13
N LYS A 112 -10.49 -19.66 -9.63
CA LYS A 112 -11.86 -20.18 -9.65
C LYS A 112 -12.83 -19.29 -8.89
N LEU A 113 -12.43 -18.77 -7.72
CA LEU A 113 -13.24 -17.86 -6.91
C LEU A 113 -13.46 -16.52 -7.62
N LEU A 114 -12.46 -16.04 -8.38
CA LEU A 114 -12.54 -14.77 -9.10
C LEU A 114 -13.33 -14.89 -10.42
N GLU A 115 -13.36 -16.07 -11.03
CA GLU A 115 -14.14 -16.34 -12.23
C GLU A 115 -15.63 -16.49 -11.94
N GLU A 116 -15.95 -17.26 -10.90
CA GLU A 116 -17.34 -17.58 -10.51
C GLU A 116 -17.54 -17.32 -9.01
N PRO A 117 -17.46 -16.07 -8.56
CA PRO A 117 -17.67 -15.75 -7.16
C PRO A 117 -19.13 -16.02 -6.77
N PRO A 118 -19.39 -16.60 -5.59
CA PRO A 118 -20.74 -16.75 -5.06
C PRO A 118 -21.50 -15.40 -5.10
N SER A 119 -22.78 -15.42 -5.40
CA SER A 119 -23.58 -14.17 -5.54
C SER A 119 -23.54 -13.27 -4.30
N TYR A 120 -23.35 -13.89 -3.14
CA TYR A 120 -23.20 -13.21 -1.84
C TYR A 120 -21.75 -12.82 -1.50
N ALA A 121 -20.78 -13.06 -2.37
CA ALA A 121 -19.38 -12.71 -2.12
C ALA A 121 -18.95 -11.47 -2.90
N ARG A 122 -18.07 -10.69 -2.27
CA ARG A 122 -17.31 -9.60 -2.89
C ARG A 122 -15.83 -9.77 -2.56
N ILE A 123 -14.96 -9.51 -3.52
CA ILE A 123 -13.52 -9.67 -3.36
C ILE A 123 -12.88 -8.33 -3.66
N VAL A 124 -12.05 -7.84 -2.74
CA VAL A 124 -11.28 -6.61 -2.91
C VAL A 124 -9.79 -6.97 -2.90
N LEU A 125 -9.16 -6.84 -4.04
CA LEU A 125 -7.71 -6.95 -4.19
C LEU A 125 -7.09 -5.57 -3.97
N ILE A 126 -6.02 -5.47 -3.19
CA ILE A 126 -5.29 -4.22 -2.97
C ILE A 126 -3.86 -4.38 -3.52
N ALA A 127 -3.46 -3.48 -4.41
CA ALA A 127 -2.12 -3.50 -5.01
C ALA A 127 -1.64 -2.07 -5.33
N PRO A 128 -0.33 -1.82 -5.49
CA PRO A 128 0.19 -0.51 -5.89
C PRO A 128 -0.35 -0.05 -7.25
N SER A 129 -0.44 -0.95 -8.21
CA SER A 129 -1.00 -0.69 -9.53
C SER A 129 -1.56 -1.99 -10.13
N ARG A 130 -2.37 -1.86 -11.17
CA ARG A 130 -2.85 -3.01 -11.96
C ARG A 130 -1.70 -3.81 -12.59
N ALA A 131 -0.63 -3.11 -13.02
CA ALA A 131 0.53 -3.71 -13.66
C ALA A 131 1.37 -4.60 -12.73
N THR A 132 1.25 -4.42 -11.42
CA THR A 132 1.98 -5.24 -10.42
C THR A 132 1.29 -6.56 -10.12
N LEU A 133 0.05 -6.76 -10.58
CA LEU A 133 -0.67 -8.02 -10.42
C LEU A 133 -0.34 -9.00 -11.55
N LEU A 134 -0.49 -10.28 -11.27
CA LEU A 134 -0.52 -11.29 -12.32
C LEU A 134 -1.65 -10.97 -13.30
N PRO A 135 -1.41 -11.05 -14.64
CA PRO A 135 -2.41 -10.73 -15.65
C PRO A 135 -3.73 -11.49 -15.49
N THR A 136 -3.66 -12.72 -15.01
CA THR A 136 -4.81 -13.58 -14.73
C THR A 136 -5.73 -13.04 -13.64
N LEU A 137 -5.18 -12.41 -12.60
CA LEU A 137 -5.96 -11.73 -11.55
C LEU A 137 -6.47 -10.37 -12.04
N ALA A 138 -5.58 -9.61 -12.70
CA ALA A 138 -5.89 -8.28 -13.20
C ALA A 138 -7.06 -8.27 -14.20
N SER A 139 -7.16 -9.29 -15.08
CA SER A 139 -8.23 -9.37 -16.08
C SER A 139 -9.63 -9.61 -15.47
N ARG A 140 -9.72 -10.11 -14.25
CA ARG A 140 -10.97 -10.47 -13.55
C ARG A 140 -11.44 -9.41 -12.54
N ALA A 141 -10.68 -8.33 -12.37
CA ALA A 141 -10.98 -7.29 -11.40
C ALA A 141 -11.34 -5.96 -12.08
N THR A 142 -12.40 -5.32 -11.59
CA THR A 142 -12.72 -3.93 -11.94
C THR A 142 -11.86 -3.00 -11.08
N GLU A 143 -11.08 -2.15 -11.73
CA GLU A 143 -10.16 -1.26 -11.06
C GLU A 143 -10.82 -0.02 -10.51
N VAL A 144 -10.49 0.31 -9.27
CA VAL A 144 -10.80 1.57 -8.58
C VAL A 144 -9.46 2.18 -8.18
N ALA A 145 -9.05 3.23 -8.90
CA ALA A 145 -7.77 3.88 -8.68
C ALA A 145 -7.86 4.92 -7.55
N PHE A 146 -6.85 4.89 -6.67
CA PHE A 146 -6.69 5.83 -5.57
C PHE A 146 -5.51 6.76 -5.86
N ALA A 147 -5.80 8.03 -6.02
CA ALA A 147 -4.76 9.05 -6.13
C ALA A 147 -4.22 9.47 -4.74
N PRO A 148 -3.02 10.06 -4.67
CA PRO A 148 -2.59 10.76 -3.47
C PRO A 148 -3.63 11.80 -3.04
N VAL A 149 -3.87 11.89 -1.74
CA VAL A 149 -4.82 12.86 -1.16
C VAL A 149 -4.25 14.27 -1.30
N PRO A 150 -5.02 15.25 -1.78
CA PRO A 150 -4.58 16.64 -1.85
C PRO A 150 -4.08 17.18 -0.50
N GLU A 151 -3.04 18.02 -0.52
CA GLU A 151 -2.44 18.58 0.70
C GLU A 151 -3.46 19.36 1.53
N GLU A 152 -4.38 20.08 0.88
CA GLU A 152 -5.45 20.84 1.54
C GLU A 152 -6.31 19.95 2.44
N ALA A 153 -6.61 18.71 2.00
CA ALA A 153 -7.35 17.76 2.81
C ALA A 153 -6.52 17.22 3.98
N LEU A 154 -5.19 17.05 3.81
CA LEU A 154 -4.29 16.63 4.88
C LEU A 154 -4.07 17.72 5.93
N ARG A 155 -4.26 18.99 5.60
CA ARG A 155 -4.17 20.12 6.53
C ARG A 155 -5.20 20.05 7.67
N ALA A 156 -6.26 19.28 7.50
CA ALA A 156 -7.17 18.96 8.60
C ALA A 156 -6.52 18.13 9.72
N LEU A 157 -5.41 17.42 9.44
CA LEU A 157 -4.69 16.59 10.40
C LEU A 157 -3.45 17.28 10.99
N THR A 158 -2.79 18.14 10.22
CA THR A 158 -1.58 18.86 10.65
C THR A 158 -1.36 20.13 9.84
N GLN A 159 -0.79 21.15 10.46
CA GLN A 159 -0.33 22.37 9.77
C GLN A 159 1.20 22.37 9.55
N ASP A 160 1.93 21.35 9.99
CA ASP A 160 3.38 21.24 9.82
C ASP A 160 3.73 20.93 8.35
N PRO A 161 4.42 21.87 7.64
CA PRO A 161 4.79 21.65 6.25
C PRO A 161 5.78 20.49 6.06
N GLY A 162 6.57 20.15 7.07
CA GLY A 162 7.50 19.02 7.04
C GLY A 162 6.75 17.70 7.03
N LEU A 163 5.74 17.56 7.90
CA LEU A 163 4.87 16.39 7.95
C LEU A 163 4.03 16.25 6.67
N LEU A 164 3.52 17.35 6.11
CA LEU A 164 2.77 17.33 4.85
C LEU A 164 3.62 16.83 3.69
N ARG A 165 4.86 17.34 3.56
CA ARG A 165 5.82 16.84 2.54
C ARG A 165 6.17 15.37 2.75
N TYR A 166 6.43 14.97 4.00
CA TYR A 166 6.71 13.57 4.33
C TYR A 166 5.54 12.64 3.98
N ALA A 167 4.33 13.07 4.26
CA ALA A 167 3.13 12.34 3.93
C ALA A 167 2.95 12.12 2.42
N ALA A 168 3.32 13.10 1.59
CA ALA A 168 3.23 13.04 0.13
C ALA A 168 1.85 12.53 -0.35
N GLY A 169 0.75 13.07 0.19
CA GLY A 169 -0.60 12.65 -0.14
C GLY A 169 -1.06 11.33 0.48
N ALA A 170 -0.32 10.76 1.42
CA ALA A 170 -0.64 9.50 2.10
C ALA A 170 -1.08 9.74 3.56
N PRO A 171 -2.40 9.82 3.86
CA PRO A 171 -2.90 10.05 5.23
C PRO A 171 -2.41 9.00 6.24
N GLY A 172 -2.29 7.74 5.82
CA GLY A 172 -1.79 6.69 6.70
C GLY A 172 -0.35 6.90 7.15
N ARG A 173 0.52 7.42 6.26
CA ARG A 173 1.90 7.80 6.60
C ARG A 173 1.93 8.98 7.55
N LEU A 174 1.10 9.99 7.30
CA LEU A 174 0.95 11.13 8.19
C LEU A 174 0.54 10.69 9.61
N LEU A 175 -0.47 9.83 9.71
CA LEU A 175 -0.95 9.34 11.01
C LEU A 175 0.14 8.54 11.76
N ARG A 176 0.90 7.69 11.07
CA ARG A 176 2.04 6.98 11.69
C ARG A 176 3.10 7.95 12.22
N ALA A 177 3.45 8.98 11.46
CA ALA A 177 4.40 10.01 11.91
C ALA A 177 3.89 10.82 13.11
N LEU A 178 2.58 11.06 13.19
CA LEU A 178 1.95 11.73 14.33
C LEU A 178 1.89 10.81 15.57
N GLN A 179 1.73 9.51 15.39
CA GLN A 179 1.71 8.51 16.47
C GLN A 179 3.11 8.21 17.02
N ASP A 180 4.15 8.30 16.18
CA ASP A 180 5.56 8.11 16.54
C ASP A 180 6.40 9.33 16.11
N PRO A 181 6.30 10.46 16.82
CA PRO A 181 7.03 11.68 16.47
C PRO A 181 8.55 11.55 16.62
N GLU A 182 9.03 10.71 17.54
CA GLU A 182 10.45 10.48 17.75
C GLU A 182 11.07 9.68 16.61
N GLY A 183 10.44 8.58 16.21
CA GLY A 183 10.86 7.81 15.03
C GLY A 183 10.81 8.64 13.74
N TYR A 184 9.78 9.47 13.56
CA TYR A 184 9.73 10.43 12.46
C TYR A 184 10.94 11.38 12.47
N ARG A 185 11.24 12.03 13.61
CA ARG A 185 12.37 12.95 13.72
C ARG A 185 13.70 12.26 13.47
N ALA A 186 13.88 11.05 13.99
CA ALA A 186 15.08 10.25 13.77
C ALA A 186 15.30 9.92 12.31
N ARG A 187 14.23 9.49 11.57
CA ARG A 187 14.28 9.23 10.12
C ARG A 187 14.61 10.49 9.33
N MET A 188 13.98 11.63 9.65
CA MET A 188 14.24 12.89 8.99
C MET A 188 15.68 13.38 9.23
N ALA A 189 16.21 13.23 10.44
CA ALA A 189 17.59 13.57 10.75
C ALA A 189 18.59 12.70 9.96
N ARG A 190 18.33 11.40 9.85
CA ARG A 190 19.16 10.49 9.01
C ARG A 190 19.09 10.89 7.55
N ALA A 191 17.93 11.15 7.01
CA ALA A 191 17.78 11.60 5.62
C ALA A 191 18.53 12.91 5.35
N GLN A 192 18.52 13.86 6.28
CA GLN A 192 19.32 15.09 6.17
C GLN A 192 20.82 14.82 6.23
N ARG A 193 21.27 13.86 7.04
CA ARG A 193 22.69 13.46 7.09
C ARG A 193 23.16 12.87 5.76
N VAL A 194 22.34 12.07 5.10
CA VAL A 194 22.62 11.52 3.76
C VAL A 194 23.06 12.64 2.79
N LEU A 195 22.34 13.76 2.77
CA LEU A 195 22.64 14.86 1.85
C LEU A 195 23.94 15.61 2.17
N LYS A 196 24.37 15.57 3.44
CA LYS A 196 25.56 16.31 3.91
C LYS A 196 26.81 15.45 3.96
N ALA A 197 26.66 14.12 3.91
CA ALA A 197 27.75 13.17 4.07
C ALA A 197 28.65 13.10 2.81
N PRO A 198 29.95 12.83 2.97
CA PRO A 198 30.82 12.48 1.85
C PRO A 198 30.41 11.14 1.21
N PRO A 199 30.82 10.84 -0.04
CA PRO A 199 30.29 9.73 -0.83
C PRO A 199 30.26 8.37 -0.15
N LEU A 200 31.37 7.97 0.48
CA LEU A 200 31.47 6.67 1.16
C LEU A 200 30.57 6.56 2.39
N GLU A 201 30.50 7.63 3.20
CA GLU A 201 29.60 7.68 4.35
C GLU A 201 28.14 7.75 3.89
N ARG A 202 27.86 8.49 2.80
CA ARG A 202 26.53 8.59 2.19
C ARG A 202 25.98 7.23 1.78
N LEU A 203 26.80 6.38 1.18
CA LEU A 203 26.40 5.02 0.80
C LEU A 203 25.96 4.18 2.00
N ALA A 204 26.71 4.24 3.10
CA ALA A 204 26.35 3.53 4.33
C ALA A 204 25.04 4.05 4.92
N LEU A 205 24.86 5.37 4.99
CA LEU A 205 23.65 6.01 5.50
C LEU A 205 22.43 5.72 4.63
N LEU A 206 22.58 5.68 3.28
CA LEU A 206 21.52 5.28 2.36
C LEU A 206 21.10 3.84 2.62
N ARG A 207 22.06 2.92 2.79
CA ARG A 207 21.78 1.52 3.06
C ARG A 207 20.96 1.33 4.34
N GLU A 208 21.33 2.04 5.42
CA GLU A 208 20.59 2.01 6.68
C GLU A 208 19.20 2.63 6.55
N LEU A 209 19.11 3.81 5.92
CA LEU A 209 17.85 4.54 5.78
C LEU A 209 16.84 3.78 4.89
N LEU A 210 17.29 3.25 3.76
CA LEU A 210 16.41 2.56 2.81
C LEU A 210 16.08 1.10 3.22
N ALA A 211 16.71 0.58 4.25
CA ALA A 211 16.29 -0.66 4.90
C ALA A 211 15.02 -0.46 5.77
N GLU A 212 14.69 0.77 6.13
CA GLU A 212 13.47 1.09 6.87
C GLU A 212 12.29 1.28 5.91
N GLU A 213 11.10 0.82 6.29
CA GLU A 213 9.87 0.89 5.49
C GLU A 213 9.55 2.31 4.97
N GLU A 214 9.84 3.33 5.79
CA GLU A 214 9.56 4.73 5.46
C GLU A 214 10.81 5.56 5.12
N GLY A 215 11.96 4.93 4.97
CA GLY A 215 13.24 5.60 4.69
C GLY A 215 13.26 6.34 3.36
N VAL A 216 12.69 5.73 2.31
CA VAL A 216 12.53 6.35 0.99
C VAL A 216 11.73 7.65 1.10
N HIS A 217 10.67 7.67 1.91
CA HIS A 217 9.82 8.85 2.08
C HIS A 217 10.49 9.95 2.89
N ALA A 218 11.31 9.58 3.87
CA ALA A 218 12.12 10.55 4.60
C ALA A 218 13.15 11.21 3.68
N LEU A 219 13.81 10.43 2.81
CA LEU A 219 14.73 10.96 1.83
C LEU A 219 14.02 11.88 0.82
N HIS A 220 12.91 11.44 0.25
CA HIS A 220 12.09 12.24 -0.64
C HIS A 220 11.67 13.59 -0.03
N ALA A 221 11.30 13.60 1.25
CA ALA A 221 10.86 14.82 1.94
C ALA A 221 11.97 15.88 2.15
N VAL A 222 13.24 15.47 2.18
CA VAL A 222 14.39 16.38 2.34
C VAL A 222 15.01 16.79 1.01
N LEU A 223 14.78 16.04 -0.08
CA LEU A 223 15.27 16.38 -1.41
C LEU A 223 14.52 17.61 -1.95
N LYS A 224 15.27 18.56 -2.50
CA LYS A 224 14.73 19.82 -3.05
C LYS A 224 14.96 19.95 -4.54
N ARG A 225 15.96 19.25 -5.08
CA ARG A 225 16.36 19.35 -6.49
C ARG A 225 15.63 18.31 -7.33
N PRO A 226 15.05 18.66 -8.48
CA PRO A 226 14.33 17.72 -9.32
C PRO A 226 15.18 16.53 -9.78
N GLU A 227 16.46 16.75 -10.07
CA GLU A 227 17.42 15.71 -10.47
C GLU A 227 17.61 14.66 -9.39
N HIS A 228 17.68 15.06 -8.11
CA HIS A 228 17.81 14.14 -6.97
C HIS A 228 16.51 13.33 -6.75
N LEU A 229 15.34 13.95 -6.95
CA LEU A 229 14.07 13.25 -6.90
C LEU A 229 13.97 12.20 -8.00
N LEU A 230 14.38 12.53 -9.21
CA LEU A 230 14.42 11.60 -10.32
C LEU A 230 15.41 10.45 -10.10
N ALA A 231 16.60 10.75 -9.51
CA ALA A 231 17.57 9.73 -9.13
C ALA A 231 17.00 8.76 -8.08
N LEU A 232 16.26 9.27 -7.08
CA LEU A 232 15.61 8.44 -6.06
C LEU A 232 14.52 7.54 -6.67
N GLU A 233 13.69 8.06 -7.57
CA GLU A 233 12.64 7.26 -8.23
C GLU A 233 13.27 6.15 -9.11
N ARG A 234 14.31 6.46 -9.89
CA ARG A 234 15.06 5.45 -10.67
C ARG A 234 15.69 4.37 -9.78
N ALA A 235 16.25 4.77 -8.65
CA ALA A 235 16.81 3.83 -7.68
C ALA A 235 15.73 2.92 -7.09
N ARG A 236 14.56 3.46 -6.77
CA ARG A 236 13.42 2.68 -6.27
C ARG A 236 12.96 1.64 -7.29
N GLU A 237 12.74 2.04 -8.54
CA GLU A 237 12.37 1.14 -9.63
C GLU A 237 13.41 0.02 -9.84
N ALA A 238 14.71 0.38 -9.80
CA ALA A 238 15.79 -0.58 -9.95
C ALA A 238 15.90 -1.57 -8.79
N LEU A 239 15.58 -1.14 -7.55
CA LEU A 239 15.53 -2.02 -6.37
C LEU A 239 14.36 -3.01 -6.41
N GLU A 240 13.26 -2.66 -7.07
CA GLU A 240 12.12 -3.55 -7.32
C GLU A 240 12.42 -4.56 -8.44
N GLY A 241 13.43 -4.30 -9.29
CA GLY A 241 13.88 -5.15 -10.37
C GLY A 241 14.97 -6.16 -9.97
N TYR A 242 15.62 -6.77 -10.98
CA TYR A 242 16.70 -7.75 -10.78
C TYR A 242 18.11 -7.13 -10.68
N VAL A 243 18.22 -5.85 -10.33
CA VAL A 243 19.50 -5.14 -10.21
C VAL A 243 20.06 -5.34 -8.80
N SER A 244 21.40 -5.47 -8.70
CA SER A 244 22.07 -5.56 -7.39
C SER A 244 21.76 -4.32 -6.54
N PRO A 245 21.21 -4.47 -5.34
CA PRO A 245 20.92 -3.34 -4.46
C PRO A 245 22.16 -2.47 -4.18
N GLU A 246 23.33 -3.07 -4.08
CA GLU A 246 24.59 -2.36 -3.82
C GLU A 246 24.98 -1.43 -4.96
N LEU A 247 24.80 -1.87 -6.21
CA LEU A 247 25.05 -1.02 -7.39
C LEU A 247 24.04 0.13 -7.48
N VAL A 248 22.77 -0.14 -7.18
CA VAL A 248 21.72 0.89 -7.17
C VAL A 248 22.01 1.95 -6.12
N LEU A 249 22.36 1.55 -4.89
CA LEU A 249 22.69 2.46 -3.81
C LEU A 249 23.98 3.25 -4.08
N ALA A 250 25.01 2.61 -4.67
CA ALA A 250 26.23 3.29 -5.06
C ALA A 250 25.95 4.38 -6.13
N ARG A 251 25.12 4.05 -7.12
CA ARG A 251 24.69 5.01 -8.14
C ARG A 251 23.92 6.18 -7.54
N LEU A 252 22.93 5.90 -6.68
CA LEU A 252 22.16 6.94 -6.00
C LEU A 252 23.07 7.83 -5.15
N ALA A 253 24.05 7.25 -4.42
CA ALA A 253 24.97 8.03 -3.62
C ALA A 253 25.79 9.04 -4.45
N LEU A 254 26.16 8.68 -5.68
CA LEU A 254 26.83 9.59 -6.63
C LEU A 254 25.87 10.64 -7.20
N ASP A 255 24.67 10.24 -7.59
CA ASP A 255 23.67 11.15 -8.16
C ASP A 255 23.20 12.23 -7.16
N LEU A 256 23.40 12.01 -5.86
CA LEU A 256 23.11 12.98 -4.79
C LEU A 256 24.30 13.92 -4.46
N GLU A 257 25.42 13.85 -5.18
CA GLU A 257 26.60 14.70 -4.93
C GLU A 257 26.49 16.12 -5.49
N THR A 258 25.67 16.33 -6.47
CA THR A 258 25.51 17.59 -7.19
C THR A 258 24.33 18.39 -6.67
#